data_3d3282fa4d79a0b77de630bf3daa3a34
#
_entry.id   3d3282fa4d79a0b77de630bf3daa3a34
#
_cell.length_a   1.000
_cell.length_b   1.000
_cell.length_c   1.000
_cell.angle_alpha   90.00
_cell.angle_beta   90.00
_cell.angle_gamma   90.00
#
_symmetry.space_group_name_H-M   'P 1'
#
loop_
_entity.id
_entity.type
_entity.pdbx_description
1 polymer ?
#
loop_
_entity_poly.entity_id
_entity_poly.type
_entity_poly.pdbx_seq_one_letter_code
_entity_poly.pdbx_strand_id
1 'polypeptide(L)'
;GMENGTLFSVGRRAVYELGKDFVGEGEYPTVTRITVNEDEQSISIEGKNYDRVQWISNGKIIAEGEKIDLIAASQNIGCYVRAQLLGKGGICLTQAFVLDDGNMHEVTLRNITPKQRKIERAEDKFKSTRFYVLGQEISREIAYRKRRRQEKKK
;
A
#
# COMPACT_ATOMS: atom_id res chain seq x y z
N GLY A 1 -9.06 8.06 16.14
CA GLY A 1 -8.72 7.73 14.73
C GLY A 1 -9.53 6.59 14.16
N MET A 2 -9.68 5.44 14.83
CA MET A 2 -10.42 4.30 14.27
C MET A 2 -11.93 4.58 14.14
N GLU A 3 -12.51 5.31 15.06
CA GLU A 3 -13.95 5.65 15.03
C GLU A 3 -14.33 6.57 13.87
N ASN A 4 -13.38 7.39 13.40
CA ASN A 4 -13.60 8.34 12.30
C ASN A 4 -13.00 7.88 10.99
N GLY A 5 -12.52 6.62 10.89
CA GLY A 5 -11.97 6.05 9.66
C GLY A 5 -10.69 6.72 9.15
N THR A 6 -10.02 7.56 9.94
CA THR A 6 -8.79 8.25 9.54
C THR A 6 -7.57 7.50 10.04
N LEU A 7 -7.11 6.51 9.26
CA LEU A 7 -5.90 5.76 9.55
C LEU A 7 -4.81 6.11 8.55
N PHE A 8 -3.63 6.39 9.07
CA PHE A 8 -2.42 6.60 8.28
C PHE A 8 -1.34 5.62 8.74
N SER A 9 -0.61 5.06 7.78
CA SER A 9 0.55 4.24 8.05
C SER A 9 1.80 4.98 7.58
N VAL A 10 2.81 5.08 8.44
CA VAL A 10 4.07 5.73 8.10
C VAL A 10 5.23 4.75 8.22
N GLY A 11 6.20 4.87 7.32
CA GLY A 11 7.38 4.01 7.29
C GLY A 11 8.62 4.76 6.82
N ARG A 12 9.78 4.47 7.47
CA ARG A 12 11.08 5.01 7.04
C ARG A 12 11.70 4.22 5.91
N ARG A 13 11.22 3.01 5.68
CA ARG A 13 11.69 2.14 4.59
C ARG A 13 10.51 1.75 3.73
N ALA A 14 10.62 2.05 2.46
CA ALA A 14 9.64 1.65 1.44
C ALA A 14 10.43 1.16 0.23
N VAL A 15 10.86 -0.11 0.30
CA VAL A 15 11.82 -0.71 -0.65
C VAL A 15 11.33 -0.66 -2.09
N TYR A 16 10.03 -0.79 -2.30
CA TYR A 16 9.42 -0.79 -3.62
C TYR A 16 9.25 0.61 -4.19
N GLU A 17 8.91 1.58 -3.32
CA GLU A 17 8.59 2.94 -3.70
C GLU A 17 9.82 3.87 -3.69
N LEU A 18 10.74 3.66 -2.74
CA LEU A 18 11.87 4.54 -2.49
C LEU A 18 13.24 3.88 -2.72
N GLY A 19 13.25 2.56 -2.99
CA GLY A 19 14.49 1.82 -3.24
C GLY A 19 15.05 1.08 -2.02
N LYS A 20 15.94 0.12 -2.29
CA LYS A 20 16.48 -0.79 -1.26
C LYS A 20 17.35 -0.11 -0.22
N ASP A 21 18.09 0.89 -0.65
CA ASP A 21 19.08 1.58 0.20
C ASP A 21 18.50 2.84 0.85
N PHE A 22 17.24 3.15 0.53
CA PHE A 22 16.57 4.29 1.11
C PHE A 22 16.22 4.04 2.59
N VAL A 23 16.67 4.95 3.42
CA VAL A 23 16.28 5.05 4.84
C VAL A 23 15.85 6.48 5.08
N GLY A 24 14.57 6.68 5.42
CA GLY A 24 14.04 8.01 5.65
C GLY A 24 14.71 8.72 6.82
N GLU A 25 15.05 9.97 6.61
CA GLU A 25 15.67 10.86 7.59
C GLU A 25 14.78 12.08 7.83
N GLY A 26 14.78 12.59 9.07
CA GLY A 26 13.99 13.75 9.45
C GLY A 26 12.53 13.41 9.76
N GLU A 27 11.64 14.36 9.47
CA GLU A 27 10.22 14.24 9.74
C GLU A 27 9.50 13.39 8.67
N TYR A 28 8.54 12.62 9.11
CA TYR A 28 7.70 11.82 8.21
C TYR A 28 6.79 12.71 7.34
N PRO A 29 6.49 12.26 6.10
CA PRO A 29 5.35 12.80 5.37
C PRO A 29 4.09 12.68 6.22
N THR A 30 3.33 13.76 6.30
CA THR A 30 2.14 13.84 7.14
C THR A 30 0.98 14.43 6.35
N VAL A 31 -0.18 13.81 6.43
CA VAL A 31 -1.42 14.34 5.88
C VAL A 31 -2.06 15.25 6.93
N THR A 32 -2.38 16.48 6.56
CA THR A 32 -3.05 17.45 7.43
C THR A 32 -4.53 17.59 7.11
N ARG A 33 -4.90 17.42 5.84
CA ARG A 33 -6.28 17.51 5.39
C ARG A 33 -6.53 16.60 4.20
N ILE A 34 -7.73 16.02 4.15
CA ILE A 34 -8.27 15.36 2.97
C ILE A 34 -9.61 16.01 2.67
N THR A 35 -9.80 16.43 1.44
CA THR A 35 -11.07 17.02 0.97
C THR A 35 -11.61 16.14 -0.15
N VAL A 36 -12.83 15.66 0.03
CA VAL A 36 -13.60 14.98 -1.01
C VAL A 36 -14.59 15.97 -1.56
N ASN A 37 -14.55 16.21 -2.86
CA ASN A 37 -15.51 17.05 -3.57
C ASN A 37 -16.35 16.15 -4.46
N GLU A 38 -17.60 15.92 -4.03
CA GLU A 38 -18.53 15.05 -4.74
C GLU A 38 -19.01 15.68 -6.05
N ASP A 39 -19.17 17.00 -6.07
CA ASP A 39 -19.64 17.72 -7.28
C ASP A 39 -18.59 17.66 -8.39
N GLU A 40 -17.31 17.82 -8.04
CA GLU A 40 -16.20 17.72 -8.97
C GLU A 40 -15.69 16.29 -9.15
N GLN A 41 -16.22 15.33 -8.41
CA GLN A 41 -15.74 13.95 -8.40
C GLN A 41 -14.22 13.90 -8.18
N SER A 42 -13.72 14.57 -7.15
CA SER A 42 -12.29 14.71 -6.90
C SER A 42 -11.93 14.52 -5.44
N ILE A 43 -10.69 14.07 -5.20
CA ILE A 43 -10.11 13.96 -3.87
C ILE A 43 -8.83 14.78 -3.86
N SER A 44 -8.64 15.63 -2.86
CA SER A 44 -7.40 16.37 -2.64
C SER A 44 -6.80 16.08 -1.28
N ILE A 45 -5.47 16.14 -1.22
CA ILE A 45 -4.68 15.92 -0.01
C ILE A 45 -3.76 17.10 0.21
N GLU A 46 -3.79 17.62 1.42
CA GLU A 46 -2.82 18.58 1.92
C GLU A 46 -1.96 17.92 3.00
N GLY A 47 -0.71 18.29 3.06
CA GLY A 47 0.19 17.70 4.04
C GLY A 47 1.51 18.44 4.17
N LYS A 48 2.48 17.80 4.83
CA LYS A 48 3.81 18.34 5.08
C LYS A 48 4.88 17.26 4.86
N ASN A 49 6.12 17.69 4.61
CA ASN A 49 7.30 16.84 4.58
C ASN A 49 7.28 15.77 3.48
N TYR A 50 6.61 16.04 2.35
CA TYR A 50 6.60 15.17 1.19
C TYR A 50 7.10 15.93 -0.06
N ASP A 51 7.66 15.18 -0.98
CA ASP A 51 8.14 15.69 -2.26
C ASP A 51 7.14 15.36 -3.39
N ARG A 52 6.35 14.31 -3.22
CA ARG A 52 5.34 13.88 -4.20
C ARG A 52 4.21 13.08 -3.57
N VAL A 53 3.05 13.14 -4.21
CA VAL A 53 1.87 12.35 -3.89
C VAL A 53 1.56 11.46 -5.08
N GLN A 54 1.28 10.18 -4.83
CA GLN A 54 0.88 9.20 -5.84
C GLN A 54 -0.44 8.56 -5.43
N TRP A 55 -1.33 8.42 -6.40
CA TRP A 55 -2.62 7.77 -6.22
C TRP A 55 -2.55 6.35 -6.76
N ILE A 56 -3.02 5.41 -5.95
CA ILE A 56 -2.91 3.97 -6.20
C ILE A 56 -4.30 3.36 -6.28
N SER A 57 -4.54 2.58 -7.30
CA SER A 57 -5.67 1.66 -7.41
C SER A 57 -5.18 0.31 -7.95
N ASN A 58 -5.71 -0.78 -7.45
CA ASN A 58 -5.33 -2.15 -7.85
C ASN A 58 -3.80 -2.39 -7.86
N GLY A 59 -3.06 -1.76 -6.93
CA GLY A 59 -1.61 -1.89 -6.82
C GLY A 59 -0.81 -1.13 -7.88
N LYS A 60 -1.45 -0.28 -8.70
CA LYS A 60 -0.81 0.52 -9.74
C LYS A 60 -0.93 2.00 -9.42
N ILE A 61 0.07 2.78 -9.81
CA ILE A 61 -0.01 4.24 -9.79
C ILE A 61 -0.92 4.66 -10.93
N ILE A 62 -2.00 5.38 -10.61
CA ILE A 62 -3.00 5.84 -11.57
C ILE A 62 -2.97 7.34 -11.81
N ALA A 63 -2.45 8.11 -10.86
CA ALA A 63 -2.25 9.56 -10.96
C ALA A 63 -1.15 10.02 -10.00
N GLU A 64 -0.60 11.20 -10.26
CA GLU A 64 0.35 11.89 -9.39
C GLU A 64 -0.13 13.33 -9.13
N GLY A 65 0.23 13.86 -7.95
CA GLY A 65 -0.16 15.19 -7.49
C GLY A 65 -1.11 15.17 -6.32
N GLU A 66 -1.33 16.34 -5.74
CA GLU A 66 -2.14 16.51 -4.52
C GLU A 66 -3.65 16.30 -4.73
N LYS A 67 -4.12 16.38 -5.97
CA LYS A 67 -5.52 16.19 -6.36
C LYS A 67 -5.63 15.08 -7.41
N ILE A 68 -6.61 14.21 -7.24
CA ILE A 68 -7.03 13.26 -8.27
C ILE A 68 -8.43 13.61 -8.76
N ASP A 69 -8.60 13.60 -10.08
CA ASP A 69 -9.89 13.64 -10.75
C ASP A 69 -10.35 12.19 -10.99
N LEU A 70 -11.43 11.79 -10.34
CA LEU A 70 -11.93 10.42 -10.40
C LEU A 70 -12.58 10.11 -11.76
N ILE A 71 -13.11 11.12 -12.46
CA ILE A 71 -13.69 10.95 -13.80
C ILE A 71 -12.57 10.68 -14.80
N ALA A 72 -11.55 11.52 -14.81
CA ALA A 72 -10.41 11.37 -15.70
C ALA A 72 -9.65 10.06 -15.48
N ALA A 73 -9.54 9.61 -14.22
CA ALA A 73 -8.86 8.40 -13.84
C ALA A 73 -9.74 7.14 -13.90
N SER A 74 -11.03 7.25 -14.20
CA SER A 74 -12.05 6.19 -14.04
C SER A 74 -11.68 4.85 -14.67
N GLN A 75 -11.07 4.85 -15.85
CA GLN A 75 -10.67 3.61 -16.54
C GLN A 75 -9.57 2.81 -15.80
N ASN A 76 -8.81 3.48 -14.92
CA ASN A 76 -7.72 2.89 -14.17
C ASN A 76 -8.10 2.60 -12.71
N ILE A 77 -9.27 3.07 -12.29
CA ILE A 77 -9.78 2.90 -10.94
C ILE A 77 -10.55 1.58 -10.85
N GLY A 78 -10.25 0.82 -9.79
CA GLY A 78 -11.09 -0.31 -9.39
C GLY A 78 -12.15 0.15 -8.38
N CYS A 79 -12.37 -0.64 -7.34
CA CYS A 79 -13.34 -0.31 -6.30
C CYS A 79 -12.81 0.68 -5.24
N TYR A 80 -11.54 1.05 -5.30
CA TYR A 80 -10.91 1.95 -4.32
C TYR A 80 -9.78 2.77 -4.92
N VAL A 81 -9.50 3.88 -4.27
CA VAL A 81 -8.31 4.70 -4.49
C VAL A 81 -7.63 4.92 -3.14
N ARG A 82 -6.33 4.94 -3.07
CA ARG A 82 -5.55 5.37 -1.91
C ARG A 82 -4.40 6.27 -2.34
N ALA A 83 -3.96 7.14 -1.45
CA ALA A 83 -2.77 7.95 -1.71
C ALA A 83 -1.56 7.46 -0.92
N GLN A 84 -0.39 7.72 -1.49
CA GLN A 84 0.89 7.60 -0.81
C GLN A 84 1.69 8.87 -1.00
N LEU A 85 2.18 9.42 0.10
CA LEU A 85 3.02 10.60 0.15
C LEU A 85 4.44 10.14 0.38
N LEU A 86 5.32 10.54 -0.51
CA LEU A 86 6.74 10.16 -0.46
C LEU A 86 7.58 11.40 -0.21
N GLY A 87 8.53 11.28 0.70
CA GLY A 87 9.43 12.36 1.05
C GLY A 87 10.72 11.87 1.67
N LYS A 88 11.60 12.77 2.03
CA LYS A 88 12.90 12.46 2.62
C LYS A 88 12.80 11.68 3.94
N GLY A 89 11.72 11.90 4.70
CA GLY A 89 11.46 11.20 5.96
C GLY A 89 10.92 9.78 5.80
N GLY A 90 10.54 9.37 4.59
CA GLY A 90 9.95 8.07 4.31
C GLY A 90 8.64 8.17 3.51
N ILE A 91 7.70 7.31 3.84
CA ILE A 91 6.40 7.21 3.18
C ILE A 91 5.26 7.34 4.20
N CYS A 92 4.17 8.00 3.77
CA CYS A 92 2.89 7.99 4.48
C CYS A 92 1.82 7.44 3.54
N LEU A 93 1.08 6.44 4.02
CA LEU A 93 0.01 5.78 3.28
C LEU A 93 -1.33 6.17 3.89
N THR A 94 -2.28 6.58 3.06
CA THR A 94 -3.67 6.75 3.50
C THR A 94 -4.39 5.41 3.53
N GLN A 95 -5.50 5.36 4.25
CA GLN A 95 -6.48 4.31 4.03
C GLN A 95 -7.04 4.38 2.60
N ALA A 96 -7.69 3.31 2.18
CA ALA A 96 -8.41 3.27 0.91
C ALA A 96 -9.71 4.09 1.00
N PHE A 97 -9.95 4.91 -0.01
CA PHE A 97 -11.24 5.54 -0.27
C PHE A 97 -12.02 4.58 -1.17
N VAL A 98 -13.07 4.01 -0.65
CA VAL A 98 -13.98 3.16 -1.43
C VAL A 98 -14.87 4.08 -2.24
N LEU A 99 -14.96 3.80 -3.53
CA LEU A 99 -15.81 4.55 -4.44
C LEU A 99 -17.12 3.78 -4.62
N ASP A 100 -18.22 4.44 -4.29
CA ASP A 100 -19.55 3.92 -4.52
C ASP A 100 -20.02 4.43 -5.89
N ASP A 101 -20.11 3.53 -6.86
CA ASP A 101 -20.63 3.83 -8.20
C ASP A 101 -22.16 3.63 -8.30
N GLY A 102 -22.83 3.47 -7.15
CA GLY A 102 -24.25 3.22 -7.07
C GLY A 102 -24.66 1.80 -7.49
N ASN A 103 -23.71 0.99 -7.94
CA ASN A 103 -23.94 -0.43 -8.19
C ASN A 103 -23.55 -1.20 -6.93
N MET A 104 -24.50 -1.90 -6.34
CA MET A 104 -24.15 -2.88 -5.30
C MET A 104 -23.32 -3.96 -5.98
N HIS A 105 -22.01 -3.78 -5.98
CA HIS A 105 -21.12 -4.91 -6.23
C HIS A 105 -21.38 -5.87 -5.06
N GLU A 106 -22.08 -6.95 -5.34
CA GLU A 106 -22.07 -8.08 -4.42
C GLU A 106 -20.60 -8.35 -4.13
N VAL A 107 -20.16 -7.90 -2.97
CA VAL A 107 -18.93 -8.42 -2.39
C VAL A 107 -19.21 -9.89 -2.25
N THR A 108 -18.77 -10.65 -3.24
CA THR A 108 -18.79 -12.10 -3.16
C THR A 108 -17.81 -12.41 -2.03
N LEU A 109 -18.30 -12.28 -0.80
CA LEU A 109 -17.64 -12.82 0.36
C LEU A 109 -17.40 -14.26 -0.06
N ARG A 110 -16.15 -14.60 -0.33
CA ARG A 110 -15.76 -15.97 -0.61
C ARG A 110 -16.52 -16.82 0.41
N ASN A 111 -17.46 -17.62 -0.05
CA ASN A 111 -18.16 -18.58 0.78
C ASN A 111 -17.14 -19.61 1.25
N ILE A 112 -16.30 -19.18 2.19
CA ILE A 112 -15.26 -20.01 2.76
C ILE A 112 -15.97 -21.01 3.64
N THR A 113 -16.03 -22.24 3.20
CA THR A 113 -16.60 -23.33 3.98
C THR A 113 -15.86 -23.44 5.31
N PRO A 114 -16.52 -23.94 6.38
CA PRO A 114 -15.85 -24.15 7.68
C PRO A 114 -14.57 -24.98 7.57
N LYS A 115 -14.51 -25.89 6.59
CA LYS A 115 -13.32 -26.71 6.29
C LYS A 115 -12.18 -25.86 5.72
N GLN A 116 -12.47 -24.99 4.76
CA GLN A 116 -11.50 -24.04 4.20
C GLN A 116 -10.97 -23.08 5.25
N ARG A 117 -11.83 -22.52 6.12
CA ARG A 117 -11.39 -21.68 7.26
C ARG A 117 -10.41 -22.40 8.20
N LYS A 118 -10.62 -23.70 8.44
CA LYS A 118 -9.68 -24.48 9.27
C LYS A 118 -8.33 -24.63 8.58
N ILE A 119 -8.32 -24.88 7.27
CA ILE A 119 -7.09 -25.00 6.47
C ILE A 119 -6.34 -23.67 6.46
N GLU A 120 -7.00 -22.56 6.13
CA GLU A 120 -6.40 -21.23 6.12
C GLU A 120 -5.81 -20.85 7.49
N ARG A 121 -6.54 -21.10 8.59
CA ARG A 121 -6.02 -20.88 9.94
C ARG A 121 -4.81 -21.75 10.28
N ALA A 122 -4.77 -22.99 9.80
CA ALA A 122 -3.64 -23.87 10.01
C ALA A 122 -2.42 -23.41 9.20
N GLU A 123 -2.63 -22.95 7.97
CA GLU A 123 -1.59 -22.36 7.13
C GLU A 123 -1.02 -21.07 7.73
N ASP A 124 -1.89 -20.16 8.20
CA ASP A 124 -1.47 -18.92 8.84
C ASP A 124 -0.69 -19.18 10.12
N LYS A 125 -1.16 -20.15 10.93
CA LYS A 125 -0.45 -20.58 12.13
C LYS A 125 0.91 -21.18 11.79
N PHE A 126 1.00 -21.97 10.74
CA PHE A 126 2.26 -22.53 10.26
C PHE A 126 3.19 -21.42 9.75
N LYS A 127 2.70 -20.49 8.91
CA LYS A 127 3.46 -19.35 8.39
C LYS A 127 3.95 -18.42 9.50
N SER A 128 3.26 -18.34 10.62
CA SER A 128 3.67 -17.56 11.79
C SER A 128 4.68 -18.28 12.68
N THR A 129 5.00 -19.55 12.42
CA THR A 129 5.97 -20.27 13.24
C THR A 129 7.39 -19.77 13.00
N ARG A 130 8.19 -19.78 14.06
CA ARG A 130 9.61 -19.38 14.02
C ARG A 130 10.40 -20.16 12.96
N PHE A 131 10.08 -21.43 12.76
CA PHE A 131 10.73 -22.27 11.75
C PHE A 131 10.42 -21.84 10.31
N TYR A 132 9.18 -21.44 10.02
CA TYR A 132 8.82 -20.95 8.69
C TYR A 132 9.51 -19.61 8.40
N VAL A 133 9.50 -18.67 9.35
CA VAL A 133 10.18 -17.38 9.23
C VAL A 133 11.69 -17.59 9.03
N LEU A 134 12.30 -18.46 9.83
CA LEU A 134 13.73 -18.78 9.71
C LEU A 134 14.05 -19.40 8.32
N GLY A 135 13.22 -20.30 7.85
CA GLY A 135 13.34 -20.90 6.52
C GLY A 135 13.27 -19.88 5.39
N GLN A 136 12.40 -18.89 5.51
CA GLN A 136 12.30 -17.77 4.58
C GLN A 136 13.57 -16.89 4.59
N GLU A 137 14.11 -16.59 5.77
CA GLU A 137 15.34 -15.80 5.91
C GLU A 137 16.55 -16.53 5.31
N ILE A 138 16.71 -17.83 5.57
CA ILE A 138 17.76 -18.66 4.98
C ILE A 138 17.64 -18.69 3.46
N SER A 139 16.43 -18.85 2.94
CA SER A 139 16.20 -18.88 1.49
C SER A 139 16.56 -17.54 0.83
N ARG A 140 16.22 -16.41 1.47
CA ARG A 140 16.60 -15.07 1.01
C ARG A 140 18.10 -14.88 1.00
N GLU A 141 18.78 -15.32 2.05
CA GLU A 141 20.24 -15.22 2.16
C GLU A 141 20.96 -16.05 1.09
N ILE A 142 20.48 -17.28 0.83
CA ILE A 142 21.02 -18.14 -0.25
C ILE A 142 20.82 -17.47 -1.60
N ALA A 143 19.63 -16.90 -1.87
CA ALA A 143 19.34 -16.21 -3.13
C ALA A 143 20.23 -14.97 -3.30
N TYR A 144 20.44 -14.19 -2.24
CA TYR A 144 21.34 -13.04 -2.23
C TYR A 144 22.79 -13.44 -2.56
N ARG A 145 23.32 -14.46 -1.88
CA ARG A 145 24.68 -14.96 -2.14
C ARG A 145 24.86 -15.49 -3.57
N LYS A 146 23.82 -16.12 -4.12
CA LYS A 146 23.81 -16.60 -5.51
C LYS A 146 23.92 -15.44 -6.51
N ARG A 147 23.12 -14.37 -6.33
CA ARG A 147 23.16 -13.16 -7.16
C ARG A 147 24.54 -12.50 -7.11
N ARG A 148 25.09 -12.30 -5.92
CA ARG A 148 26.40 -11.68 -5.72
C ARG A 148 27.56 -12.46 -6.34
N ARG A 149 27.45 -13.80 -6.42
CA ARG A 149 28.43 -14.64 -7.15
C ARG A 149 28.32 -14.50 -8.67
N GLN A 150 27.13 -14.27 -9.19
CA GLN A 150 26.91 -14.04 -10.62
C GLN A 150 27.43 -12.66 -11.07
N GLU A 151 27.25 -11.65 -10.25
CA GLU A 151 27.74 -10.28 -10.49
C GLU A 151 29.28 -10.21 -10.51
N LYS A 152 29.96 -11.02 -9.70
CA LYS A 152 31.44 -11.09 -9.69
C LYS A 152 32.06 -11.88 -10.85
N LYS A 153 31.23 -12.55 -11.65
CA LYS A 153 31.70 -13.33 -12.83
C LYS A 153 31.48 -12.57 -14.15
N LYS A 154 30.88 -11.41 -14.09
CA LYS A 154 30.78 -10.44 -15.20
C LYS A 154 31.84 -9.37 -15.05
#